data_12ca438899db767fc1450a6858fc1769
#
_entry.id   12ca438899db767fc1450a6858fc1769
#
_cell.length_a   1.000
_cell.length_b   1.000
_cell.length_c   1.000
_cell.angle_alpha   90.00
_cell.angle_beta   90.00
_cell.angle_gamma   90.00
#
_symmetry.space_group_name_H-M   'P 1'
#
loop_
_entity.id
_entity.type
_entity.pdbx_description
1 polymer ?
#
loop_
_entity_poly.entity_id
_entity_poly.type
_entity_poly.pdbx_seq_one_letter_code
_entity_poly.pdbx_strand_id
1 'polypeptide(L)'
;MDEIRIELDCISDKTIDVKGIKYVPIKNSNSERKAYTIALCISNRGRKLKPFILFDGKGTNLLKQLDPKNTIIEFTQKLNGSYMNADLFKKWCEKIYDAEVNLEEKNNSILLLDNCGSIHDKFSPKDTQVFFFPANSTKYLQPLDLGVNKIFKGKFKIFWEEWMANNNKTTSSAYTKSMDRQTFIKKY
;
A
#
# COMPACT_ATOMS: atom_id res chain seq x y z
N MET A 1 0.03 -1.17 13.04
CA MET A 1 -0.49 -1.07 11.65
C MET A 1 -0.03 0.24 11.07
N ASP A 2 0.20 0.27 9.76
CA ASP A 2 0.63 1.47 9.04
C ASP A 2 0.18 1.41 7.58
N GLU A 3 0.10 2.55 6.93
CA GLU A 3 -0.34 2.71 5.55
C GLU A 3 0.80 3.20 4.68
N ILE A 4 1.05 2.47 3.60
CA ILE A 4 2.03 2.87 2.60
C ILE A 4 1.36 3.21 1.28
N ARG A 5 1.74 4.34 0.71
CA ARG A 5 1.36 4.73 -0.64
C ARG A 5 2.38 4.17 -1.63
N ILE A 6 1.90 3.46 -2.63
CA ILE A 6 2.69 2.92 -3.73
C ILE A 6 2.26 3.60 -5.02
N GLU A 7 3.18 4.33 -5.62
CA GLU A 7 2.97 4.96 -6.92
C GLU A 7 3.24 3.95 -8.04
N LEU A 8 2.43 3.99 -9.08
CA LEU A 8 2.56 3.06 -10.20
C LEU A 8 3.68 3.39 -11.16
N ASP A 9 4.16 4.62 -11.13
CA ASP A 9 5.36 5.05 -11.83
C ASP A 9 6.49 5.28 -10.81
N CYS A 10 7.37 4.30 -10.69
CA CYS A 10 8.57 4.42 -9.86
C CYS A 10 9.71 5.03 -10.70
N ILE A 11 9.53 6.27 -11.16
CA ILE A 11 10.56 6.96 -11.94
C ILE A 11 11.82 7.10 -11.08
N SER A 12 12.95 6.67 -11.61
CA SER A 12 14.22 6.84 -10.92
C SER A 12 14.67 8.31 -11.02
N ASP A 13 15.09 8.89 -9.90
CA ASP A 13 15.70 10.23 -9.86
C ASP A 13 17.06 10.28 -10.56
N LYS A 14 17.58 9.11 -10.94
CA LYS A 14 18.89 8.96 -11.61
C LYS A 14 18.74 8.13 -12.87
N THR A 15 19.41 8.56 -13.92
CA THR A 15 19.53 7.83 -15.18
C THR A 15 20.96 7.84 -15.63
N ILE A 16 21.33 6.86 -16.47
CA ILE A 16 22.65 6.77 -17.08
C ILE A 16 22.50 7.07 -18.56
N ASP A 17 23.26 8.05 -19.04
CA ASP A 17 23.30 8.37 -20.45
C ASP A 17 24.70 8.91 -20.81
N VAL A 18 24.95 9.17 -22.10
CA VAL A 18 26.22 9.69 -22.59
C VAL A 18 26.48 11.06 -21.97
N LYS A 19 27.71 11.26 -21.48
CA LYS A 19 28.14 12.54 -20.87
C LYS A 19 27.91 13.70 -21.83
N GLY A 20 27.18 14.73 -21.38
CA GLY A 20 26.91 15.95 -22.14
C GLY A 20 25.53 16.05 -22.77
N ILE A 21 24.72 15.00 -22.71
CA ILE A 21 23.33 15.07 -23.14
C ILE A 21 22.52 15.93 -22.16
N LYS A 22 21.86 16.97 -22.67
CA LYS A 22 21.04 17.88 -21.86
C LYS A 22 19.65 17.35 -21.54
N TYR A 23 19.12 16.47 -22.37
CA TYR A 23 17.78 15.90 -22.24
C TYR A 23 17.86 14.39 -22.36
N VAL A 24 17.58 13.72 -21.28
CA VAL A 24 17.52 12.26 -21.23
C VAL A 24 16.05 11.84 -21.23
N PRO A 25 15.55 11.18 -22.30
CA PRO A 25 14.18 10.70 -22.34
C PRO A 25 14.00 9.57 -21.32
N ILE A 26 13.18 9.80 -20.30
CA ILE A 26 12.83 8.78 -19.31
C ILE A 26 11.53 8.11 -19.76
N LYS A 27 11.54 6.79 -19.88
CA LYS A 27 10.33 6.02 -20.12
C LYS A 27 9.47 6.02 -18.87
N ASN A 28 8.28 6.59 -18.96
CA ASN A 28 7.26 6.53 -17.92
C ASN A 28 5.94 6.02 -18.50
N SER A 29 5.03 5.60 -17.64
CA SER A 29 3.71 5.15 -18.04
C SER A 29 2.68 6.28 -18.05
N ASN A 30 3.10 7.53 -17.80
CA ASN A 30 2.22 8.69 -17.57
C ASN A 30 1.15 8.43 -16.50
N SER A 31 1.50 7.60 -15.53
CA SER A 31 0.62 7.19 -14.42
C SER A 31 1.06 7.77 -13.08
N GLU A 32 1.83 8.86 -13.10
CA GLU A 32 2.38 9.53 -11.91
C GLU A 32 1.32 9.86 -10.84
N ARG A 33 0.08 10.03 -11.27
CA ARG A 33 -1.05 10.30 -10.35
C ARG A 33 -1.77 9.05 -9.86
N LYS A 34 -1.44 7.88 -10.40
CA LYS A 34 -2.06 6.62 -9.99
C LYS A 34 -1.23 6.00 -8.88
N ALA A 35 -1.84 5.86 -7.74
CA ALA A 35 -1.23 5.21 -6.60
C ALA A 35 -2.22 4.27 -5.93
N TYR A 36 -1.70 3.29 -5.21
CA TYR A 36 -2.45 2.41 -4.33
C TYR A 36 -1.98 2.61 -2.90
N THR A 37 -2.88 2.45 -1.97
CA THR A 37 -2.53 2.42 -0.55
C THR A 37 -2.62 1.00 -0.06
N ILE A 38 -1.63 0.56 0.68
CA ILE A 38 -1.59 -0.75 1.31
C ILE A 38 -1.46 -0.53 2.81
N ALA A 39 -2.43 -1.05 3.57
CA ALA A 39 -2.31 -1.11 5.01
C ALA A 39 -1.66 -2.44 5.41
N LEU A 40 -0.56 -2.35 6.14
CA LEU A 40 0.23 -3.46 6.65
C LEU A 40 0.14 -3.50 8.18
N CYS A 41 0.13 -4.70 8.74
CA CYS A 41 0.21 -4.92 10.17
C CYS A 41 1.13 -6.08 10.48
N ILE A 42 2.01 -5.88 11.46
CA ILE A 42 2.93 -6.89 11.97
C ILE A 42 2.82 -6.98 13.48
N SER A 43 3.05 -8.15 14.05
CA SER A 43 3.19 -8.32 15.50
C SER A 43 4.65 -8.39 15.92
N ASN A 44 4.92 -8.13 17.18
CA ASN A 44 6.24 -8.30 17.80
C ASN A 44 6.75 -9.76 17.74
N ARG A 45 5.87 -10.73 17.51
CA ARG A 45 6.21 -12.15 17.33
C ARG A 45 6.53 -12.50 15.87
N GLY A 46 6.62 -11.50 14.97
CA GLY A 46 6.93 -11.69 13.55
C GLY A 46 5.75 -12.14 12.69
N ARG A 47 4.53 -12.23 13.23
CA ARG A 47 3.34 -12.52 12.45
C ARG A 47 2.99 -11.32 11.58
N LYS A 48 2.65 -11.57 10.33
CA LYS A 48 2.15 -10.59 9.38
C LYS A 48 0.67 -10.85 9.16
N LEU A 49 -0.17 -9.84 9.36
CA LEU A 49 -1.57 -9.91 9.00
C LEU A 49 -1.72 -9.71 7.48
N LYS A 50 -2.85 -10.13 6.94
CA LYS A 50 -3.13 -9.96 5.50
C LYS A 50 -3.04 -8.51 5.08
N PRO A 51 -2.40 -8.21 3.95
CA PRO A 51 -2.41 -6.86 3.41
C PRO A 51 -3.83 -6.41 3.05
N PHE A 52 -4.12 -5.15 3.34
CA PHE A 52 -5.37 -4.50 2.94
C PHE A 52 -5.05 -3.47 1.86
N ILE A 53 -5.48 -3.74 0.63
CA ILE A 53 -5.11 -2.93 -0.52
C ILE A 53 -6.29 -2.05 -0.92
N LEU A 54 -6.02 -0.75 -1.05
CA LEU A 54 -7.00 0.25 -1.45
C LEU A 54 -6.70 0.73 -2.87
N PHE A 55 -7.69 0.60 -3.73
CA PHE A 55 -7.69 1.18 -5.07
C PHE A 55 -8.68 2.33 -5.15
N ASP A 56 -8.41 3.33 -5.97
CA ASP A 56 -9.40 4.33 -6.31
C ASP A 56 -10.40 3.81 -7.36
N GLY A 57 -11.62 4.32 -7.34
CA GLY A 57 -12.66 4.05 -8.31
C GLY A 57 -13.43 2.74 -8.11
N LYS A 58 -14.17 2.32 -9.13
CA LYS A 58 -15.02 1.12 -9.12
C LYS A 58 -14.25 -0.10 -9.63
N GLY A 59 -14.34 -1.22 -8.93
CA GLY A 59 -13.55 -2.41 -9.25
C GLY A 59 -14.26 -3.76 -9.10
N THR A 60 -15.57 -3.80 -9.31
CA THR A 60 -16.41 -4.99 -9.11
C THR A 60 -15.92 -6.25 -9.85
N ASN A 61 -15.39 -6.10 -11.06
CA ASN A 61 -14.88 -7.23 -11.85
C ASN A 61 -13.52 -7.75 -11.35
N LEU A 62 -12.73 -6.89 -10.72
CA LEU A 62 -11.43 -7.25 -10.18
C LEU A 62 -11.58 -8.16 -8.95
N LEU A 63 -12.55 -7.85 -8.07
CA LEU A 63 -12.82 -8.61 -6.85
C LEU A 63 -13.21 -10.07 -7.14
N LYS A 64 -13.84 -10.34 -8.27
CA LYS A 64 -14.24 -11.70 -8.68
C LYS A 64 -13.08 -12.60 -9.11
N GLN A 65 -11.93 -12.00 -9.43
CA GLN A 65 -10.76 -12.70 -9.99
C GLN A 65 -9.65 -12.92 -8.96
N LEU A 66 -9.82 -12.39 -7.76
CA LEU A 66 -8.80 -12.41 -6.73
C LEU A 66 -9.04 -13.54 -5.74
N ASP A 67 -7.95 -14.16 -5.32
CA ASP A 67 -7.99 -15.12 -4.22
C ASP A 67 -8.06 -14.34 -2.88
N PRO A 68 -9.24 -14.35 -2.20
CA PRO A 68 -9.40 -13.62 -0.95
C PRO A 68 -8.63 -14.25 0.22
N LYS A 69 -7.96 -15.39 0.00
CA LYS A 69 -7.24 -16.10 1.07
C LYS A 69 -6.03 -15.32 1.58
N ASN A 70 -5.36 -14.58 0.69
CA ASN A 70 -4.09 -13.94 1.02
C ASN A 70 -4.13 -12.43 1.14
N THR A 71 -5.16 -11.76 0.60
CA THR A 71 -5.20 -10.29 0.52
C THR A 71 -6.65 -9.82 0.55
N ILE A 72 -6.93 -8.72 1.24
CA ILE A 72 -8.23 -8.05 1.18
C ILE A 72 -8.11 -6.76 0.39
N ILE A 73 -9.04 -6.57 -0.56
CA ILE A 73 -9.05 -5.42 -1.46
C ILE A 73 -10.35 -4.66 -1.30
N GLU A 74 -10.21 -3.36 -1.16
CA GLU A 74 -11.32 -2.41 -1.12
C GLU A 74 -11.10 -1.27 -2.12
N PHE A 75 -12.18 -0.57 -2.43
CA PHE A 75 -12.16 0.55 -3.37
C PHE A 75 -12.64 1.84 -2.70
N THR A 76 -11.92 2.91 -2.95
CA THR A 76 -12.34 4.24 -2.52
C THR A 76 -13.17 4.90 -3.63
N GLN A 77 -14.23 5.62 -3.25
CA GLN A 77 -15.07 6.33 -4.21
C GLN A 77 -14.52 7.70 -4.62
N LYS A 78 -13.43 8.16 -4.02
CA LYS A 78 -12.82 9.45 -4.33
C LYS A 78 -11.93 9.37 -5.56
N LEU A 79 -12.20 10.22 -6.54
CA LEU A 79 -11.51 10.30 -7.83
C LEU A 79 -10.00 10.66 -7.77
N ASN A 80 -9.47 11.05 -6.62
CA ASN A 80 -8.11 11.59 -6.49
C ASN A 80 -7.24 10.88 -5.43
N GLY A 81 -7.44 9.61 -5.19
CA GLY A 81 -6.54 8.86 -4.32
C GLY A 81 -7.18 7.74 -3.52
N SER A 82 -6.41 6.72 -3.32
CA SER A 82 -6.75 5.54 -2.52
C SER A 82 -6.31 5.76 -1.06
N TYR A 83 -6.92 6.73 -0.37
CA TYR A 83 -6.58 6.99 1.03
C TYR A 83 -7.51 6.24 1.97
N MET A 84 -6.95 5.81 3.11
CA MET A 84 -7.73 5.30 4.23
C MET A 84 -8.68 6.38 4.74
N ASN A 85 -9.87 5.97 5.15
CA ASN A 85 -10.81 6.79 5.89
C ASN A 85 -11.39 5.97 7.05
N ALA A 86 -12.20 6.58 7.91
CA ALA A 86 -12.75 5.91 9.10
C ALA A 86 -13.56 4.65 8.76
N ASP A 87 -14.35 4.65 7.68
CA ASP A 87 -15.13 3.49 7.26
C ASP A 87 -14.25 2.35 6.76
N LEU A 88 -13.19 2.66 6.01
CA LEU A 88 -12.22 1.67 5.54
C LEU A 88 -11.36 1.14 6.67
N PHE A 89 -11.00 1.99 7.63
CA PHE A 89 -10.31 1.55 8.84
C PHE A 89 -11.17 0.59 9.66
N LYS A 90 -12.46 0.90 9.84
CA LYS A 90 -13.42 -0.02 10.46
C LYS A 90 -13.47 -1.36 9.74
N LYS A 91 -13.58 -1.37 8.41
CA LYS A 91 -13.55 -2.59 7.62
C LYS A 91 -12.23 -3.38 7.78
N TRP A 92 -11.09 -2.68 7.87
CA TRP A 92 -9.82 -3.31 8.15
C TRP A 92 -9.82 -3.99 9.52
N CYS A 93 -10.32 -3.32 10.55
CA CYS A 93 -10.44 -3.91 11.88
C CYS A 93 -11.32 -5.18 11.85
N GLU A 94 -12.49 -5.11 11.23
CA GLU A 94 -13.44 -6.24 11.19
C GLU A 94 -12.95 -7.41 10.33
N LYS A 95 -12.40 -7.13 9.14
CA LYS A 95 -12.06 -8.17 8.16
C LYS A 95 -10.66 -8.76 8.34
N ILE A 96 -9.75 -8.03 8.95
CA ILE A 96 -8.36 -8.46 9.11
C ILE A 96 -8.03 -8.64 10.59
N TYR A 97 -8.08 -7.57 11.38
CA TYR A 97 -7.63 -7.62 12.76
C TYR A 97 -8.50 -8.59 13.57
N ASP A 98 -9.81 -8.40 13.56
CA ASP A 98 -10.76 -9.25 14.31
C ASP A 98 -10.85 -10.68 13.78
N ALA A 99 -10.60 -10.88 12.50
CA ALA A 99 -10.64 -12.21 11.90
C ALA A 99 -9.34 -13.02 12.12
N GLU A 100 -8.19 -12.35 12.23
CA GLU A 100 -6.89 -13.02 12.30
C GLU A 100 -6.26 -13.02 13.68
N VAL A 101 -6.65 -12.11 14.57
CA VAL A 101 -6.14 -12.05 15.95
C VAL A 101 -7.18 -12.68 16.88
N ASN A 102 -6.80 -13.75 17.55
CA ASN A 102 -7.71 -14.45 18.47
C ASN A 102 -7.95 -13.66 19.77
N LEU A 103 -8.97 -14.04 20.55
CA LEU A 103 -9.36 -13.34 21.78
C LEU A 103 -8.26 -13.31 22.83
N GLU A 104 -7.49 -14.38 22.99
CA GLU A 104 -6.40 -14.44 23.97
C GLU A 104 -5.26 -13.48 23.61
N GLU A 105 -4.95 -13.39 22.30
CA GLU A 105 -3.97 -12.44 21.81
C GLU A 105 -4.47 -10.99 21.96
N LYS A 106 -5.75 -10.71 21.73
CA LYS A 106 -6.34 -9.36 21.85
C LYS A 106 -6.29 -8.83 23.28
N ASN A 107 -6.72 -9.62 24.23
CA ASN A 107 -6.78 -9.23 25.64
C ASN A 107 -5.43 -8.84 26.23
N ASN A 108 -4.32 -9.31 25.61
CA ASN A 108 -2.95 -9.08 26.05
C ASN A 108 -2.13 -8.30 25.04
N SER A 109 -2.76 -7.62 24.08
CA SER A 109 -2.07 -6.91 23.01
C SER A 109 -2.43 -5.43 22.96
N ILE A 110 -1.50 -4.65 22.42
CA ILE A 110 -1.68 -3.25 22.12
C ILE A 110 -1.56 -3.08 20.61
N LEU A 111 -2.57 -2.47 20.00
CA LEU A 111 -2.50 -2.06 18.60
C LEU A 111 -1.86 -0.66 18.52
N LEU A 112 -0.68 -0.60 17.91
CA LEU A 112 0.03 0.65 17.70
C LEU A 112 -0.39 1.27 16.37
N LEU A 113 -0.80 2.53 16.40
CA LEU A 113 -1.23 3.31 15.24
C LEU A 113 -0.51 4.65 15.19
N ASP A 114 -0.42 5.23 14.01
CA ASP A 114 -0.03 6.63 13.89
C ASP A 114 -1.13 7.57 14.40
N ASN A 115 -0.77 8.81 14.68
CA ASN A 115 -1.72 9.80 15.20
C ASN A 115 -2.51 10.46 14.06
N CYS A 116 -3.27 9.69 13.31
CA CYS A 116 -4.21 10.18 12.31
C CYS A 116 -5.64 10.23 12.87
N GLY A 117 -5.88 11.16 13.80
CA GLY A 117 -7.11 11.24 14.60
C GLY A 117 -8.42 11.28 13.80
N SER A 118 -8.40 11.86 12.59
CA SER A 118 -9.59 11.86 11.72
C SER A 118 -10.01 10.47 11.24
N ILE A 119 -9.12 9.50 11.28
CA ILE A 119 -9.32 8.13 10.78
C ILE A 119 -9.48 7.15 11.95
N HIS A 120 -8.56 7.19 12.88
CA HIS A 120 -8.41 6.17 13.91
C HIS A 120 -9.26 6.41 15.17
N ASP A 121 -9.56 7.67 15.52
CA ASP A 121 -10.32 8.01 16.75
C ASP A 121 -11.79 7.57 16.72
N LYS A 122 -12.34 7.28 15.56
CA LYS A 122 -13.76 6.96 15.40
C LYS A 122 -14.09 5.49 15.63
N PHE A 123 -13.10 4.63 15.66
CA PHE A 123 -13.30 3.20 15.82
C PHE A 123 -12.10 2.54 16.50
N SER A 124 -12.38 1.68 17.48
CA SER A 124 -11.38 0.82 18.11
C SER A 124 -11.78 -0.64 17.93
N PRO A 125 -10.82 -1.54 17.65
CA PRO A 125 -11.10 -2.98 17.65
C PRO A 125 -11.61 -3.44 19.03
N LYS A 126 -12.46 -4.44 19.04
CA LYS A 126 -12.95 -5.02 20.30
C LYS A 126 -11.84 -5.69 21.08
N ASP A 127 -11.91 -5.57 22.39
CA ASP A 127 -11.01 -6.30 23.32
C ASP A 127 -9.52 -6.04 23.06
N THR A 128 -9.17 -4.85 22.54
CA THR A 128 -7.80 -4.46 22.21
C THR A 128 -7.53 -3.05 22.70
N GLN A 129 -6.41 -2.86 23.39
CA GLN A 129 -5.94 -1.52 23.71
C GLN A 129 -5.29 -0.89 22.47
N VAL A 130 -5.68 0.34 22.16
CA VAL A 130 -5.08 1.11 21.07
C VAL A 130 -4.16 2.17 21.66
N PHE A 131 -2.95 2.26 21.11
CA PHE A 131 -1.98 3.26 21.48
C PHE A 131 -1.57 4.05 20.23
N PHE A 132 -1.65 5.36 20.32
CA PHE A 132 -1.24 6.27 19.26
C PHE A 132 0.17 6.79 19.49
N PHE A 133 1.00 6.76 18.46
CA PHE A 133 2.31 7.39 18.54
C PHE A 133 2.15 8.91 18.73
N PRO A 134 3.03 9.55 19.52
CA PRO A 134 3.03 11.00 19.65
C PRO A 134 3.19 11.68 18.28
N ALA A 135 2.60 12.85 18.14
CA ALA A 135 2.71 13.64 16.91
C ALA A 135 4.20 13.84 16.53
N ASN A 136 4.51 13.74 15.24
CA ASN A 136 5.86 13.87 14.67
C ASN A 136 6.89 12.80 15.12
N SER A 137 6.47 11.74 15.80
CA SER A 137 7.37 10.67 16.26
C SER A 137 7.42 9.46 15.32
N THR A 138 6.56 9.36 14.33
CA THR A 138 6.37 8.24 13.40
C THR A 138 7.70 7.78 12.79
N LYS A 139 8.50 8.70 12.26
CA LYS A 139 9.80 8.39 11.65
C LYS A 139 10.85 7.79 12.61
N TYR A 140 10.61 7.86 13.93
CA TYR A 140 11.53 7.34 14.94
C TYR A 140 10.99 6.12 15.67
N LEU A 141 9.67 6.02 15.83
CA LEU A 141 9.02 5.04 16.70
C LEU A 141 8.18 4.01 15.96
N GLN A 142 7.72 4.29 14.73
CA GLN A 142 6.84 3.38 13.99
C GLN A 142 7.66 2.24 13.34
N PRO A 143 7.51 0.98 13.81
CA PRO A 143 8.36 -0.12 13.34
C PRO A 143 8.23 -0.41 11.84
N LEU A 144 7.04 -0.20 11.27
CA LEU A 144 6.80 -0.40 9.85
C LEU A 144 7.59 0.60 9.00
N ASP A 145 7.60 1.87 9.39
CA ASP A 145 8.37 2.92 8.69
C ASP A 145 9.88 2.74 8.81
N LEU A 146 10.34 2.30 9.98
CA LEU A 146 11.78 2.09 10.22
C LEU A 146 12.38 0.95 9.40
N GLY A 147 11.59 -0.03 9.00
CA GLY A 147 12.12 -1.23 8.33
C GLY A 147 11.25 -1.73 7.19
N VAL A 148 10.06 -2.23 7.49
CA VAL A 148 9.23 -3.02 6.57
C VAL A 148 8.83 -2.24 5.33
N ASN A 149 8.36 -1.02 5.49
CA ASN A 149 7.88 -0.19 4.40
C ASN A 149 8.98 0.14 3.38
N LYS A 150 10.20 0.40 3.86
CA LYS A 150 11.36 0.65 2.99
C LYS A 150 11.71 -0.58 2.16
N ILE A 151 11.75 -1.76 2.80
CA ILE A 151 12.04 -3.02 2.10
C ILE A 151 10.95 -3.32 1.08
N PHE A 152 9.68 -3.13 1.46
CA PHE A 152 8.54 -3.34 0.58
C PHE A 152 8.62 -2.44 -0.67
N LYS A 153 8.81 -1.14 -0.49
CA LYS A 153 8.98 -0.17 -1.60
C LYS A 153 10.17 -0.52 -2.49
N GLY A 154 11.29 -0.94 -1.91
CA GLY A 154 12.47 -1.37 -2.67
C GLY A 154 12.21 -2.59 -3.55
N LYS A 155 11.55 -3.62 -3.00
CA LYS A 155 11.15 -4.81 -3.78
C LYS A 155 10.13 -4.47 -4.86
N PHE A 156 9.18 -3.60 -4.56
CA PHE A 156 8.21 -3.15 -5.55
C PHE A 156 8.89 -2.40 -6.71
N LYS A 157 9.87 -1.54 -6.41
CA LYS A 157 10.63 -0.83 -7.44
C LYS A 157 11.35 -1.79 -8.38
N ILE A 158 12.05 -2.81 -7.85
CA ILE A 158 12.71 -3.84 -8.67
C ILE A 158 11.70 -4.55 -9.56
N PHE A 159 10.58 -4.98 -9.01
CA PHE A 159 9.51 -5.61 -9.76
C PHE A 159 8.95 -4.70 -10.87
N TRP A 160 8.76 -3.43 -10.58
CA TRP A 160 8.28 -2.45 -11.56
C TRP A 160 9.29 -2.27 -12.70
N GLU A 161 10.58 -2.17 -12.39
CA GLU A 161 11.65 -2.07 -13.37
C GLU A 161 11.71 -3.31 -14.29
N GLU A 162 11.62 -4.51 -13.73
CA GLU A 162 11.53 -5.77 -14.48
C GLU A 162 10.29 -5.79 -15.38
N TRP A 163 9.14 -5.39 -14.83
CA TRP A 163 7.89 -5.35 -15.59
C TRP A 163 7.99 -4.36 -16.75
N MET A 164 8.55 -3.18 -16.53
CA MET A 164 8.77 -2.15 -17.56
C MET A 164 9.73 -2.65 -18.65
N ALA A 165 10.78 -3.35 -18.30
CA ALA A 165 11.73 -3.92 -19.25
C ALA A 165 11.07 -4.96 -20.18
N ASN A 166 10.18 -5.79 -19.62
CA ASN A 166 9.52 -6.88 -20.35
C ASN A 166 8.24 -6.44 -21.09
N ASN A 167 7.64 -5.31 -20.73
CA ASN A 167 6.37 -4.83 -21.29
C ASN A 167 6.53 -3.52 -22.07
N ASN A 168 7.43 -3.49 -23.03
CA ASN A 168 7.74 -2.33 -23.89
C ASN A 168 6.59 -1.93 -24.86
N LYS A 169 5.33 -2.26 -24.55
CA LYS A 169 4.19 -1.86 -25.36
C LYS A 169 3.93 -0.38 -25.17
N THR A 170 4.22 0.40 -26.20
CA THR A 170 3.86 1.82 -26.27
C THR A 170 2.37 2.00 -26.57
N THR A 171 1.77 3.02 -25.98
CA THR A 171 0.45 3.51 -26.39
C THR A 171 0.55 4.29 -27.71
N SER A 172 -0.58 4.57 -28.37
CA SER A 172 -0.63 5.44 -29.56
C SER A 172 -0.01 6.83 -29.36
N SER A 173 0.14 7.27 -28.12
CA SER A 173 0.79 8.53 -27.70
C SER A 173 2.25 8.37 -27.28
N ALA A 174 2.92 7.29 -27.68
CA ALA A 174 4.33 6.97 -27.36
C ALA A 174 4.67 6.77 -25.87
N TYR A 175 3.68 6.66 -24.99
CA TYR A 175 3.88 6.32 -23.58
C TYR A 175 3.87 4.81 -23.38
N THR A 176 4.65 4.30 -22.42
CA THR A 176 4.58 2.91 -22.00
C THR A 176 3.24 2.65 -21.32
N LYS A 177 2.61 1.52 -21.63
CA LYS A 177 1.34 1.14 -20.97
C LYS A 177 1.55 0.98 -19.46
N SER A 178 0.71 1.61 -18.65
CA SER A 178 0.79 1.46 -17.19
C SER A 178 0.50 0.03 -16.74
N MET A 179 1.13 -0.38 -15.64
CA MET A 179 0.82 -1.65 -15.00
C MET A 179 -0.67 -1.70 -14.61
N ASP A 180 -1.33 -2.81 -14.94
CA ASP A 180 -2.72 -3.01 -14.52
C ASP A 180 -2.81 -3.51 -13.07
N ARG A 181 -4.00 -3.35 -12.49
CA ARG A 181 -4.26 -3.74 -11.09
C ARG A 181 -4.08 -5.24 -10.85
N GLN A 182 -4.37 -6.08 -11.84
CA GLN A 182 -4.24 -7.54 -11.72
C GLN A 182 -2.77 -7.95 -11.63
N THR A 183 -1.93 -7.38 -12.48
CA THR A 183 -0.49 -7.62 -12.45
C THR A 183 0.11 -7.19 -11.12
N PHE A 184 -0.32 -6.04 -10.59
CA PHE A 184 0.08 -5.58 -9.26
C PHE A 184 -0.27 -6.59 -8.17
N ILE A 185 -1.51 -7.07 -8.14
CA ILE A 185 -2.01 -7.94 -7.07
C ILE A 185 -1.40 -9.33 -7.12
N LYS A 186 -1.20 -9.90 -8.30
CA LYS A 186 -0.59 -11.26 -8.45
C LYS A 186 0.81 -11.36 -7.87
N LYS A 187 1.48 -10.23 -7.63
CA LYS A 187 2.83 -10.21 -7.08
C LYS A 187 2.84 -10.21 -5.54
N TYR A 188 1.73 -9.86 -4.90
CA TYR A 188 1.57 -9.73 -3.44
C TYR A 188 0.51 -10.67 -2.89
#